data_400ea1cd121ecade8e07bc08b41df1ba
#
_entry.id   400ea1cd121ecade8e07bc08b41df1ba
#
_cell.length_a   1.000
_cell.length_b   1.000
_cell.length_c   1.000
_cell.angle_alpha   90.00
_cell.angle_beta   90.00
_cell.angle_gamma   90.00
#
_symmetry.space_group_name_H-M   'P 1'
#
loop_
_entity.id
_entity.type
_entity.pdbx_description
1 polymer ?
#
loop_
_entity_poly.entity_id
_entity_poly.type
_entity_poly.pdbx_seq_one_letter_code
_entity_poly.pdbx_strand_id
1 'polypeptide(L)'
;GMGASPDSWDALLRTMTGRGYTKQELLTAGLIVANKSGGFYDKFRNRLMLPVIDTRGDVVGFGSRVIDNSEPKYMNTTETITYSKRRILYGLNLAKKTKRPNIILCEGNLDVVTLHQAGFDNAVASMGTALTVEQTRLLSRFTKELVLCYDNDNAGQLATQRALELLNNSEFSVKVLQLPRRLVDGEYIKQDADDFIKLQGPDAFERLLNGSENGVEFRMAQIAGKYDLKDDEARIAYCGEVSELLASLPGAVEREIYTGRAAEAAGITAEAMKLEVQRSFKRRIAREKRAELRKDLNPAMALQPKERSLRFENM
;
A
#
# COMPACT_ATOMS: atom_id res chain seq x y z
N GLY A 1 -13.73 -16.08 10.11
CA GLY A 1 -14.96 -15.65 9.45
C GLY A 1 -15.24 -14.17 9.70
N MET A 2 -16.16 -13.61 8.95
CA MET A 2 -16.68 -12.26 9.17
C MET A 2 -17.83 -12.30 10.17
N GLY A 3 -18.13 -11.18 10.83
CA GLY A 3 -19.26 -11.04 11.75
C GLY A 3 -19.88 -9.65 11.66
N ALA A 4 -20.81 -9.34 12.54
CA ALA A 4 -21.40 -8.02 12.64
C ALA A 4 -21.42 -7.57 14.11
N SER A 5 -21.17 -6.29 14.34
CA SER A 5 -21.41 -5.65 15.64
C SER A 5 -22.84 -5.10 15.67
N PRO A 6 -23.56 -5.27 16.78
CA PRO A 6 -24.91 -4.73 16.92
C PRO A 6 -24.92 -3.21 16.96
N ASP A 7 -26.06 -2.61 16.66
CA ASP A 7 -26.31 -1.19 16.88
C ASP A 7 -26.62 -0.93 18.36
N SER A 8 -25.58 -0.96 19.17
CA SER A 8 -25.67 -0.76 20.62
C SER A 8 -24.40 -0.13 21.14
N TRP A 9 -24.55 0.74 22.15
CA TRP A 9 -23.45 1.44 22.75
C TRP A 9 -22.61 0.60 23.73
N ASP A 10 -23.15 -0.51 24.26
CA ASP A 10 -22.56 -1.28 25.36
C ASP A 10 -22.83 -2.80 25.30
N ALA A 11 -23.30 -3.31 24.18
CA ALA A 11 -23.63 -4.73 24.05
C ALA A 11 -22.40 -5.63 24.25
N LEU A 12 -21.28 -5.31 23.61
CA LEU A 12 -20.01 -6.02 23.81
C LEU A 12 -19.51 -5.87 25.24
N LEU A 13 -19.49 -4.63 25.75
CA LEU A 13 -19.03 -4.32 27.11
C LEU A 13 -19.81 -5.17 28.13
N ARG A 14 -21.15 -5.20 28.09
CA ARG A 14 -21.99 -6.01 28.99
C ARG A 14 -21.69 -7.51 28.84
N THR A 15 -21.66 -7.98 27.61
CA THR A 15 -21.44 -9.40 27.32
C THR A 15 -20.10 -9.87 27.86
N MET A 16 -19.03 -9.12 27.61
CA MET A 16 -17.67 -9.52 27.99
C MET A 16 -17.44 -9.38 29.50
N THR A 17 -18.00 -8.33 30.13
CA THR A 17 -17.92 -8.21 31.59
C THR A 17 -18.72 -9.33 32.28
N GLY A 18 -19.88 -9.73 31.73
CA GLY A 18 -20.61 -10.90 32.20
C GLY A 18 -19.88 -12.23 32.05
N ARG A 19 -18.86 -12.29 31.18
CA ARG A 19 -17.95 -13.45 31.02
C ARG A 19 -16.68 -13.33 31.89
N GLY A 20 -16.57 -12.30 32.71
CA GLY A 20 -15.46 -12.12 33.65
C GLY A 20 -14.30 -11.23 33.15
N TYR A 21 -14.38 -10.69 31.92
CA TYR A 21 -13.36 -9.76 31.44
C TYR A 21 -13.52 -8.38 32.09
N THR A 22 -12.42 -7.76 32.47
CA THR A 22 -12.41 -6.41 33.04
C THR A 22 -12.52 -5.35 31.97
N LYS A 23 -13.06 -4.18 32.34
CA LYS A 23 -13.09 -3.00 31.44
C LYS A 23 -11.68 -2.60 30.98
N GLN A 24 -10.68 -2.77 31.83
CA GLN A 24 -9.29 -2.43 31.51
C GLN A 24 -8.74 -3.37 30.42
N GLU A 25 -9.02 -4.66 30.46
CA GLU A 25 -8.64 -5.61 29.42
C GLU A 25 -9.31 -5.25 28.10
N LEU A 26 -10.61 -4.96 28.09
CA LEU A 26 -11.34 -4.58 26.89
C LEU A 26 -10.85 -3.25 26.30
N LEU A 27 -10.47 -2.29 27.14
CA LEU A 27 -9.85 -1.02 26.71
C LEU A 27 -8.47 -1.27 26.09
N THR A 28 -7.63 -2.07 26.75
CA THR A 28 -6.29 -2.45 26.27
C THR A 28 -6.34 -3.22 24.95
N ALA A 29 -7.37 -4.07 24.77
CA ALA A 29 -7.63 -4.77 23.51
C ALA A 29 -8.20 -3.85 22.41
N GLY A 30 -8.52 -2.61 22.71
CA GLY A 30 -9.09 -1.65 21.75
C GLY A 30 -10.52 -1.98 21.33
N LEU A 31 -11.28 -2.70 22.15
CA LEU A 31 -12.66 -3.11 21.91
C LEU A 31 -13.69 -2.09 22.41
N ILE A 32 -13.33 -1.34 23.46
CA ILE A 32 -14.13 -0.27 24.02
C ILE A 32 -13.34 1.04 24.06
N VAL A 33 -14.04 2.13 24.25
CA VAL A 33 -13.48 3.49 24.34
C VAL A 33 -13.97 4.16 25.60
N ALA A 34 -13.08 4.86 26.31
CA ALA A 34 -13.47 5.71 27.43
C ALA A 34 -14.09 7.02 26.92
N ASN A 35 -15.17 7.47 27.52
CA ASN A 35 -15.75 8.79 27.26
C ASN A 35 -15.21 9.85 28.25
N LYS A 36 -15.46 11.12 27.96
CA LYS A 36 -14.99 12.24 28.80
C LYS A 36 -15.59 12.26 30.20
N SER A 37 -16.71 11.59 30.41
CA SER A 37 -17.41 11.51 31.72
C SER A 37 -16.98 10.28 32.56
N GLY A 38 -15.93 9.53 32.13
CA GLY A 38 -15.44 8.36 32.87
C GLY A 38 -16.19 7.06 32.57
N GLY A 39 -17.18 7.09 31.68
CA GLY A 39 -17.86 5.87 31.18
C GLY A 39 -17.11 5.20 30.05
N PHE A 40 -17.63 4.04 29.61
CA PHE A 40 -17.10 3.27 28.50
C PHE A 40 -18.22 2.90 27.52
N TYR A 41 -17.85 2.77 26.23
CA TYR A 41 -18.76 2.32 25.19
C TYR A 41 -18.05 1.44 24.16
N ASP A 42 -18.79 0.63 23.43
CA ASP A 42 -18.29 -0.26 22.40
C ASP A 42 -17.69 0.54 21.25
N LYS A 43 -16.46 0.22 20.86
CA LYS A 43 -15.77 0.90 19.74
C LYS A 43 -16.47 0.67 18.41
N PHE A 44 -16.87 -0.57 18.16
CA PHE A 44 -17.51 -0.97 16.89
C PHE A 44 -19.00 -1.15 17.11
N ARG A 45 -19.81 -0.37 16.39
CA ARG A 45 -21.27 -0.40 16.46
C ARG A 45 -21.85 -0.35 15.06
N ASN A 46 -22.88 -1.16 14.79
CA ASN A 46 -23.55 -1.25 13.48
C ASN A 46 -22.55 -1.44 12.32
N ARG A 47 -21.62 -2.42 12.44
CA ARG A 47 -20.56 -2.62 11.48
C ARG A 47 -20.39 -4.08 11.10
N LEU A 48 -20.07 -4.31 9.83
CA LEU A 48 -19.45 -5.54 9.38
C LEU A 48 -18.06 -5.63 9.99
N MET A 49 -17.77 -6.75 10.66
CA MET A 49 -16.52 -6.97 11.38
C MET A 49 -15.62 -7.95 10.63
N LEU A 50 -14.38 -7.54 10.43
CA LEU A 50 -13.34 -8.27 9.72
C LEU A 50 -12.19 -8.55 10.70
N PRO A 51 -12.09 -9.77 11.26
CA PRO A 51 -11.01 -10.10 12.19
C PRO A 51 -9.65 -10.03 11.47
N VAL A 52 -8.71 -9.35 12.11
CA VAL A 52 -7.32 -9.28 11.66
C VAL A 52 -6.57 -10.39 12.37
N ILE A 53 -6.07 -11.33 11.59
CA ILE A 53 -5.40 -12.54 12.09
C ILE A 53 -3.93 -12.47 11.74
N ASP A 54 -3.07 -12.66 12.72
CA ASP A 54 -1.63 -12.66 12.53
C ASP A 54 -1.11 -13.94 11.85
N THR A 55 0.18 -14.00 11.58
CA THR A 55 0.78 -15.17 10.91
C THR A 55 0.81 -16.44 11.79
N ARG A 56 0.51 -16.37 13.08
CA ARG A 56 0.38 -17.53 13.97
C ARG A 56 -1.03 -18.07 13.99
N GLY A 57 -2.02 -17.26 13.59
CA GLY A 57 -3.42 -17.61 13.59
C GLY A 57 -4.22 -16.93 14.72
N ASP A 58 -3.59 -16.05 15.49
CA ASP A 58 -4.23 -15.32 16.58
C ASP A 58 -4.99 -14.11 16.05
N VAL A 59 -6.20 -13.86 16.56
CA VAL A 59 -6.94 -12.63 16.28
C VAL A 59 -6.33 -11.50 17.10
N VAL A 60 -5.70 -10.53 16.42
CA VAL A 60 -4.97 -9.43 17.06
C VAL A 60 -5.73 -8.11 17.02
N GLY A 61 -6.77 -8.02 16.20
CA GLY A 61 -7.58 -6.81 16.05
C GLY A 61 -8.71 -7.01 15.05
N PHE A 62 -9.36 -5.92 14.69
CA PHE A 62 -10.49 -5.91 13.74
C PHE A 62 -10.37 -4.73 12.78
N GLY A 63 -10.66 -4.98 11.50
CA GLY A 63 -11.15 -3.99 10.57
C GLY A 63 -12.68 -3.99 10.60
N SER A 64 -13.30 -2.89 10.21
CA SER A 64 -14.75 -2.84 10.11
C SER A 64 -15.22 -1.86 9.05
N ARG A 65 -16.40 -2.13 8.48
CA ARG A 65 -17.10 -1.24 7.56
C ARG A 65 -18.51 -1.00 8.08
N VAL A 66 -19.01 0.23 7.98
CA VAL A 66 -20.42 0.52 8.31
C VAL A 66 -21.38 -0.28 7.44
N ILE A 67 -22.53 -0.64 8.02
CA ILE A 67 -23.60 -1.32 7.29
C ILE A 67 -24.54 -0.28 6.63
N ASP A 68 -24.58 0.92 7.18
CA ASP A 68 -25.34 2.07 6.70
C ASP A 68 -24.42 3.13 6.05
N ASN A 69 -24.89 4.37 5.91
CA ASN A 69 -24.15 5.49 5.35
C ASN A 69 -23.46 6.36 6.41
N SER A 70 -23.27 5.85 7.64
CA SER A 70 -22.60 6.60 8.71
C SER A 70 -21.09 6.71 8.50
N GLU A 71 -20.48 7.74 9.07
CA GLU A 71 -19.02 7.96 9.04
C GLU A 71 -18.36 7.61 10.38
N PRO A 72 -17.12 7.18 10.39
CA PRO A 72 -16.26 6.86 9.21
C PRO A 72 -16.65 5.52 8.56
N LYS A 73 -16.65 5.47 7.22
CA LYS A 73 -16.98 4.26 6.44
C LYS A 73 -16.18 3.03 6.88
N TYR A 74 -14.87 3.19 7.07
CA TYR A 74 -13.97 2.15 7.58
C TYR A 74 -13.37 2.54 8.92
N MET A 75 -13.23 1.57 9.81
CA MET A 75 -12.58 1.75 11.10
C MET A 75 -11.76 0.50 11.44
N ASN A 76 -10.56 0.71 11.97
CA ASN A 76 -9.68 -0.36 12.45
C ASN A 76 -9.47 -0.27 13.95
N THR A 77 -9.04 -1.38 14.57
CA THR A 77 -8.49 -1.39 15.93
C THR A 77 -7.38 -0.33 16.00
N THR A 78 -7.30 0.38 17.12
CA THR A 78 -6.17 1.28 17.43
C THR A 78 -4.91 0.46 17.71
N GLU A 79 -3.74 1.09 17.71
CA GLU A 79 -2.50 0.43 18.15
C GLU A 79 -2.71 -0.15 19.56
N THR A 80 -2.35 -1.44 19.71
CA THR A 80 -2.39 -2.17 20.98
C THR A 80 -1.07 -2.94 21.18
N ILE A 81 -0.91 -3.62 22.29
CA ILE A 81 0.29 -4.46 22.54
C ILE A 81 0.41 -5.62 21.53
N THR A 82 -0.70 -6.07 20.94
CA THR A 82 -0.75 -7.19 19.99
C THR A 82 -0.99 -6.76 18.55
N TYR A 83 -1.49 -5.55 18.32
CA TYR A 83 -1.86 -5.04 17.00
C TYR A 83 -1.11 -3.77 16.65
N SER A 84 -0.39 -3.81 15.55
CA SER A 84 0.24 -2.63 14.95
C SER A 84 -0.04 -2.59 13.45
N LYS A 85 -0.69 -1.51 12.98
CA LYS A 85 -0.97 -1.28 11.56
C LYS A 85 0.28 -1.33 10.69
N ARG A 86 1.41 -0.93 11.25
CA ARG A 86 2.69 -0.91 10.55
C ARG A 86 3.31 -2.28 10.34
N ARG A 87 2.87 -3.31 11.07
CA ARG A 87 3.49 -4.64 11.08
C ARG A 87 2.58 -5.75 10.60
N ILE A 88 1.28 -5.48 10.50
CA ILE A 88 0.28 -6.48 10.12
C ILE A 88 -0.19 -6.25 8.69
N LEU A 89 -0.55 -7.34 8.02
CA LEU A 89 -1.23 -7.35 6.72
C LEU A 89 -2.47 -8.23 6.83
N TYR A 90 -3.60 -7.69 6.40
CA TYR A 90 -4.86 -8.45 6.35
C TYR A 90 -4.75 -9.58 5.32
N GLY A 91 -5.22 -10.75 5.65
CA GLY A 91 -5.20 -11.92 4.77
C GLY A 91 -3.88 -12.69 4.72
N LEU A 92 -2.77 -12.17 5.31
CA LEU A 92 -1.46 -12.82 5.23
C LEU A 92 -1.43 -14.17 5.96
N ASN A 93 -2.25 -14.38 6.99
CA ASN A 93 -2.41 -15.67 7.66
C ASN A 93 -2.84 -16.79 6.70
N LEU A 94 -3.56 -16.47 5.64
CA LEU A 94 -3.95 -17.37 4.55
C LEU A 94 -2.94 -17.33 3.42
N ALA A 95 -2.62 -16.15 2.92
CA ALA A 95 -1.75 -15.94 1.76
C ALA A 95 -0.34 -16.55 1.93
N LYS A 96 0.17 -16.66 3.15
CA LYS A 96 1.45 -17.35 3.43
C LYS A 96 1.48 -18.82 3.03
N LYS A 97 0.33 -19.46 2.77
CA LYS A 97 0.18 -20.86 2.38
C LYS A 97 -0.07 -21.02 0.87
N THR A 98 -0.20 -19.93 0.15
CA THR A 98 -0.45 -19.96 -1.29
C THR A 98 0.62 -20.73 -2.05
N LYS A 99 0.23 -21.34 -3.14
CA LYS A 99 1.15 -21.94 -4.12
C LYS A 99 1.42 -21.02 -5.31
N ARG A 100 0.79 -19.85 -5.35
CA ARG A 100 1.03 -18.83 -6.38
C ARG A 100 2.43 -18.22 -6.20
N PRO A 101 3.11 -17.82 -7.29
CA PRO A 101 4.49 -17.32 -7.21
C PRO A 101 4.60 -15.94 -6.58
N ASN A 102 3.49 -15.21 -6.48
CA ASN A 102 3.44 -13.82 -6.04
C ASN A 102 2.44 -13.59 -4.91
N ILE A 103 2.53 -12.41 -4.28
CA ILE A 103 1.50 -11.89 -3.39
C ILE A 103 0.91 -10.61 -4.02
N ILE A 104 -0.42 -10.52 -4.03
CA ILE A 104 -1.18 -9.36 -4.49
C ILE A 104 -1.43 -8.45 -3.30
N LEU A 105 -0.97 -7.20 -3.39
CA LEU A 105 -1.15 -6.19 -2.35
C LEU A 105 -2.25 -5.21 -2.76
N CYS A 106 -3.38 -5.25 -2.06
CA CYS A 106 -4.57 -4.42 -2.25
C CYS A 106 -4.64 -3.29 -1.22
N GLU A 107 -5.53 -2.32 -1.43
CA GLU A 107 -5.79 -1.25 -0.46
C GLU A 107 -6.73 -1.71 0.64
N GLY A 108 -7.82 -2.38 0.30
CA GLY A 108 -8.92 -2.69 1.17
C GLY A 108 -8.99 -4.13 1.64
N ASN A 109 -9.50 -4.33 2.85
CA ASN A 109 -9.72 -5.67 3.39
C ASN A 109 -10.81 -6.44 2.62
N LEU A 110 -11.80 -5.73 2.05
CA LEU A 110 -12.87 -6.35 1.26
C LEU A 110 -12.37 -6.86 -0.08
N ASP A 111 -11.43 -6.13 -0.72
CA ASP A 111 -10.78 -6.62 -1.94
C ASP A 111 -10.12 -7.98 -1.70
N VAL A 112 -9.41 -8.11 -0.57
CA VAL A 112 -8.79 -9.38 -0.17
C VAL A 112 -9.83 -10.48 0.01
N VAL A 113 -10.96 -10.19 0.68
CA VAL A 113 -12.03 -11.16 0.89
C VAL A 113 -12.57 -11.65 -0.45
N THR A 114 -12.91 -10.73 -1.36
CA THR A 114 -13.47 -11.07 -2.68
C THR A 114 -12.46 -11.82 -3.55
N LEU A 115 -11.20 -11.38 -3.55
CA LEU A 115 -10.13 -12.08 -4.28
C LEU A 115 -9.94 -13.52 -3.77
N HIS A 116 -9.91 -13.73 -2.44
CA HIS A 116 -9.83 -15.07 -1.87
C HIS A 116 -11.05 -15.94 -2.24
N GLN A 117 -12.26 -15.38 -2.23
CA GLN A 117 -13.46 -16.08 -2.68
C GLN A 117 -13.41 -16.45 -4.16
N ALA A 118 -12.76 -15.62 -4.97
CA ALA A 118 -12.54 -15.83 -6.40
C ALA A 118 -11.36 -16.78 -6.72
N GLY A 119 -10.67 -17.33 -5.70
CA GLY A 119 -9.56 -18.26 -5.86
C GLY A 119 -8.16 -17.64 -5.88
N PHE A 120 -8.04 -16.34 -5.60
CA PHE A 120 -6.75 -15.63 -5.45
C PHE A 120 -6.33 -15.62 -3.97
N ASP A 121 -5.91 -16.80 -3.47
CA ASP A 121 -5.55 -17.03 -2.06
C ASP A 121 -4.26 -16.33 -1.62
N ASN A 122 -3.61 -15.61 -2.54
CA ASN A 122 -2.38 -14.83 -2.37
C ASN A 122 -2.61 -13.32 -2.16
N ALA A 123 -3.87 -12.88 -2.04
CA ALA A 123 -4.17 -11.46 -1.81
C ALA A 123 -3.99 -11.06 -0.33
N VAL A 124 -3.42 -9.86 -0.11
CA VAL A 124 -3.26 -9.23 1.20
C VAL A 124 -3.57 -7.74 1.11
N ALA A 125 -3.86 -7.07 2.23
CA ALA A 125 -4.02 -5.63 2.27
C ALA A 125 -3.27 -4.99 3.43
N SER A 126 -2.84 -3.75 3.25
CA SER A 126 -2.39 -2.88 4.32
C SER A 126 -3.61 -2.40 5.14
N MET A 127 -3.41 -2.11 6.42
CA MET A 127 -4.51 -1.76 7.33
C MET A 127 -4.90 -0.28 7.26
N GLY A 128 -5.20 0.24 6.05
CA GLY A 128 -5.53 1.66 5.83
C GLY A 128 -4.33 2.59 6.04
N THR A 129 -3.14 2.11 5.70
CA THR A 129 -1.88 2.88 5.72
C THR A 129 -1.10 2.59 4.45
N ALA A 130 -0.19 3.48 4.07
CA ALA A 130 0.78 3.16 3.03
C ALA A 130 1.64 1.95 3.45
N LEU A 131 2.15 1.20 2.48
CA LEU A 131 3.08 0.09 2.71
C LEU A 131 4.29 0.56 3.54
N THR A 132 4.67 -0.23 4.54
CA THR A 132 5.76 0.09 5.46
C THR A 132 6.98 -0.81 5.26
N VAL A 133 8.13 -0.37 5.77
CA VAL A 133 9.37 -1.19 5.77
C VAL A 133 9.17 -2.49 6.55
N GLU A 134 8.42 -2.44 7.66
CA GLU A 134 8.13 -3.61 8.48
C GLU A 134 7.26 -4.63 7.74
N GLN A 135 6.24 -4.17 7.02
CA GLN A 135 5.38 -5.01 6.18
C GLN A 135 6.17 -5.60 5.00
N THR A 136 7.05 -4.80 4.38
CA THR A 136 7.95 -5.27 3.31
C THR A 136 8.86 -6.40 3.80
N ARG A 137 9.50 -6.24 4.97
CA ARG A 137 10.30 -7.29 5.60
C ARG A 137 9.50 -8.54 5.97
N LEU A 138 8.23 -8.36 6.33
CA LEU A 138 7.34 -9.50 6.62
C LEU A 138 7.02 -10.26 5.33
N LEU A 139 6.67 -9.56 4.24
CA LEU A 139 6.36 -10.16 2.93
C LEU A 139 7.55 -10.91 2.33
N SER A 140 8.78 -10.41 2.50
CA SER A 140 10.00 -11.04 1.92
C SER A 140 10.27 -12.47 2.41
N ARG A 141 9.61 -12.89 3.50
CA ARG A 141 9.67 -14.26 4.02
C ARG A 141 8.82 -15.24 3.21
N PHE A 142 7.85 -14.74 2.45
CA PHE A 142 6.82 -15.57 1.80
C PHE A 142 6.84 -15.49 0.29
N THR A 143 7.36 -14.42 -0.29
CA THR A 143 7.43 -14.25 -1.75
C THR A 143 8.67 -13.44 -2.16
N LYS A 144 9.01 -13.53 -3.43
CA LYS A 144 9.97 -12.65 -4.11
C LYS A 144 9.29 -11.77 -5.16
N GLU A 145 8.01 -11.99 -5.44
CA GLU A 145 7.26 -11.19 -6.39
C GLU A 145 6.02 -10.56 -5.71
N LEU A 146 5.87 -9.24 -5.85
CA LEU A 146 4.72 -8.48 -5.39
C LEU A 146 3.97 -7.90 -6.58
N VAL A 147 2.65 -8.00 -6.56
CA VAL A 147 1.76 -7.33 -7.51
C VAL A 147 0.98 -6.27 -6.75
N LEU A 148 1.24 -5.00 -7.05
CA LEU A 148 0.49 -3.87 -6.49
C LEU A 148 -0.84 -3.76 -7.24
N CYS A 149 -1.95 -3.94 -6.54
CA CYS A 149 -3.31 -3.83 -7.05
C CYS A 149 -4.06 -2.78 -6.22
N TYR A 150 -3.71 -1.51 -6.44
CA TYR A 150 -4.33 -0.37 -5.78
C TYR A 150 -5.38 0.27 -6.68
N ASP A 151 -6.25 1.08 -6.09
CA ASP A 151 -7.33 1.77 -6.81
C ASP A 151 -6.77 2.64 -7.95
N ASN A 152 -7.48 2.68 -9.07
CA ASN A 152 -7.09 3.50 -10.23
C ASN A 152 -7.63 4.93 -10.13
N ASP A 153 -7.47 5.56 -8.95
CA ASP A 153 -7.71 6.97 -8.72
C ASP A 153 -6.41 7.69 -8.32
N ASN A 154 -6.47 8.99 -8.13
CA ASN A 154 -5.28 9.79 -7.80
C ASN A 154 -4.61 9.34 -6.48
N ALA A 155 -5.40 8.91 -5.50
CA ALA A 155 -4.90 8.44 -4.21
C ALA A 155 -4.18 7.10 -4.36
N GLY A 156 -4.78 6.14 -5.07
CA GLY A 156 -4.19 4.83 -5.34
C GLY A 156 -2.95 4.92 -6.24
N GLN A 157 -2.94 5.83 -7.23
CA GLN A 157 -1.75 6.09 -8.04
C GLN A 157 -0.59 6.62 -7.18
N LEU A 158 -0.87 7.55 -6.26
CA LEU A 158 0.12 8.06 -5.32
C LEU A 158 0.59 6.98 -4.34
N ALA A 159 -0.32 6.10 -3.89
CA ALA A 159 0.02 4.96 -3.05
C ALA A 159 0.92 3.96 -3.80
N THR A 160 0.61 3.67 -5.07
CA THR A 160 1.43 2.84 -5.96
C THR A 160 2.83 3.42 -6.11
N GLN A 161 2.95 4.71 -6.41
CA GLN A 161 4.25 5.37 -6.54
C GLN A 161 5.08 5.26 -5.26
N ARG A 162 4.49 5.55 -4.10
CA ARG A 162 5.17 5.43 -2.79
C ARG A 162 5.60 4.00 -2.49
N ALA A 163 4.77 3.01 -2.83
CA ALA A 163 5.12 1.61 -2.68
C ALA A 163 6.30 1.22 -3.58
N LEU A 164 6.30 1.64 -4.85
CA LEU A 164 7.41 1.42 -5.78
C LEU A 164 8.70 2.08 -5.32
N GLU A 165 8.65 3.31 -4.77
CA GLU A 165 9.81 3.99 -4.20
C GLU A 165 10.39 3.22 -2.99
N LEU A 166 9.52 2.75 -2.09
CA LEU A 166 9.92 1.94 -0.93
C LEU A 166 10.58 0.62 -1.36
N LEU A 167 10.04 -0.02 -2.40
CA LEU A 167 10.47 -1.33 -2.88
C LEU A 167 11.66 -1.26 -3.85
N ASN A 168 12.06 -0.08 -4.33
CA ASN A 168 13.09 0.11 -5.36
C ASN A 168 14.46 -0.48 -4.98
N ASN A 169 14.79 -0.53 -3.67
CA ASN A 169 16.04 -1.11 -3.16
C ASN A 169 15.80 -2.45 -2.45
N SER A 170 14.67 -3.09 -2.67
CA SER A 170 14.35 -4.40 -2.11
C SER A 170 14.68 -5.51 -3.10
N GLU A 171 14.66 -6.76 -2.62
CA GLU A 171 14.85 -7.94 -3.47
C GLU A 171 13.57 -8.39 -4.20
N PHE A 172 12.49 -7.60 -4.15
CA PHE A 172 11.25 -7.94 -4.81
C PHE A 172 11.29 -7.64 -6.31
N SER A 173 10.78 -8.58 -7.11
CA SER A 173 10.22 -8.28 -8.42
C SER A 173 8.85 -7.65 -8.21
N VAL A 174 8.67 -6.40 -8.63
CA VAL A 174 7.42 -5.66 -8.40
C VAL A 174 6.71 -5.46 -9.72
N LYS A 175 5.44 -5.87 -9.76
CA LYS A 175 4.52 -5.62 -10.85
C LYS A 175 3.38 -4.72 -10.40
N VAL A 176 2.78 -4.00 -11.34
CA VAL A 176 1.60 -3.18 -11.10
C VAL A 176 0.45 -3.70 -11.95
N LEU A 177 -0.64 -4.04 -11.29
CA LEU A 177 -1.90 -4.41 -11.93
C LEU A 177 -2.81 -3.19 -11.93
N GLN A 178 -3.07 -2.63 -13.11
CA GLN A 178 -4.00 -1.54 -13.29
C GLN A 178 -5.40 -2.08 -13.62
N LEU A 179 -6.35 -1.83 -12.73
CA LEU A 179 -7.75 -2.13 -13.00
C LEU A 179 -8.29 -1.12 -14.01
N PRO A 180 -8.98 -1.55 -15.06
CA PRO A 180 -9.56 -0.63 -16.04
C PRO A 180 -10.64 0.23 -15.38
N ARG A 181 -10.75 1.51 -15.79
CA ARG A 181 -11.88 2.34 -15.42
C ARG A 181 -13.12 1.87 -16.16
N ARG A 182 -14.25 1.87 -15.47
CA ARG A 182 -15.54 1.50 -16.07
C ARG A 182 -16.21 2.75 -16.63
N LEU A 183 -16.71 2.64 -17.86
CA LEU A 183 -17.54 3.67 -18.46
C LEU A 183 -19.02 3.44 -18.04
N VAL A 184 -19.63 4.40 -17.35
CA VAL A 184 -21.03 4.37 -16.92
C VAL A 184 -21.62 5.75 -17.25
N ASP A 185 -22.70 5.73 -18.03
CA ASP A 185 -23.43 6.94 -18.46
C ASP A 185 -22.54 8.04 -19.08
N GLY A 186 -21.45 7.61 -19.77
CA GLY A 186 -20.50 8.51 -20.41
C GLY A 186 -19.37 9.01 -19.51
N GLU A 187 -19.36 8.64 -18.24
CA GLU A 187 -18.32 8.97 -17.28
C GLU A 187 -17.45 7.75 -16.91
N TYR A 188 -16.14 7.99 -16.78
CA TYR A 188 -15.21 6.97 -16.31
C TYR A 188 -15.18 6.93 -14.79
N ILE A 189 -15.78 5.88 -14.21
CA ILE A 189 -15.75 5.63 -12.76
C ILE A 189 -14.61 4.69 -12.39
N LYS A 190 -14.05 4.89 -11.20
CA LYS A 190 -13.06 3.98 -10.66
C LYS A 190 -13.67 2.61 -10.37
N GLN A 191 -12.84 1.60 -10.38
CA GLN A 191 -13.19 0.23 -10.07
C GLN A 191 -12.10 -0.33 -9.13
N ASP A 192 -12.50 -0.84 -7.97
CA ASP A 192 -11.63 -1.62 -7.10
C ASP A 192 -11.65 -3.10 -7.47
N ALA A 193 -10.84 -3.92 -6.79
CA ALA A 193 -10.75 -5.34 -7.10
C ALA A 193 -12.06 -6.08 -6.77
N ASP A 194 -12.79 -5.65 -5.75
CA ASP A 194 -14.10 -6.19 -5.38
C ASP A 194 -15.12 -5.97 -6.50
N ASP A 195 -15.21 -4.74 -6.99
CA ASP A 195 -16.11 -4.40 -8.11
C ASP A 195 -15.72 -5.15 -9.40
N PHE A 196 -14.43 -5.21 -9.71
CA PHE A 196 -13.95 -5.87 -10.93
C PHE A 196 -14.31 -7.36 -10.94
N ILE A 197 -14.02 -8.07 -9.85
CA ILE A 197 -14.33 -9.50 -9.73
C ILE A 197 -15.84 -9.77 -9.84
N LYS A 198 -16.68 -8.95 -9.19
CA LYS A 198 -18.14 -9.09 -9.25
C LYS A 198 -18.70 -8.89 -10.65
N LEU A 199 -18.12 -7.98 -11.43
CA LEU A 199 -18.61 -7.61 -12.75
C LEU A 199 -18.06 -8.46 -13.89
N GLN A 200 -16.77 -8.81 -13.83
CA GLN A 200 -16.05 -9.43 -14.94
C GLN A 200 -15.54 -10.84 -14.64
N GLY A 201 -15.61 -11.24 -13.38
CA GLY A 201 -15.25 -12.58 -12.93
C GLY A 201 -13.77 -12.86 -12.77
N PRO A 202 -13.40 -14.02 -12.18
CA PRO A 202 -12.04 -14.39 -11.87
C PRO A 202 -11.14 -14.58 -13.09
N ASP A 203 -11.68 -15.12 -14.20
CA ASP A 203 -10.87 -15.34 -15.41
C ASP A 203 -10.39 -14.04 -16.05
N ALA A 204 -11.20 -12.97 -15.97
CA ALA A 204 -10.79 -11.66 -16.43
C ALA A 204 -9.69 -11.08 -15.55
N PHE A 205 -9.79 -11.26 -14.24
CA PHE A 205 -8.76 -10.82 -13.29
C PHE A 205 -7.45 -11.60 -13.48
N GLU A 206 -7.51 -12.91 -13.70
CA GLU A 206 -6.32 -13.74 -13.99
C GLU A 206 -5.59 -13.26 -15.25
N ARG A 207 -6.35 -12.88 -16.32
CA ARG A 207 -5.74 -12.30 -17.53
C ARG A 207 -5.02 -10.97 -17.24
N LEU A 208 -5.65 -10.09 -16.44
CA LEU A 208 -5.00 -8.84 -16.02
C LEU A 208 -3.77 -9.09 -15.16
N LEU A 209 -3.84 -10.05 -14.25
CA LEU A 209 -2.72 -10.41 -13.38
C LEU A 209 -1.52 -10.91 -14.20
N ASN A 210 -1.77 -11.74 -15.22
CA ASN A 210 -0.74 -12.25 -16.12
C ASN A 210 -0.18 -11.15 -17.05
N GLY A 211 -0.94 -10.12 -17.35
CA GLY A 211 -0.54 -8.94 -18.13
C GLY A 211 -0.05 -7.76 -17.28
N SER A 212 0.15 -7.94 -15.97
CA SER A 212 0.58 -6.86 -15.10
C SER A 212 1.95 -6.30 -15.49
N GLU A 213 2.05 -4.96 -15.50
CA GLU A 213 3.25 -4.25 -15.92
C GLU A 213 4.36 -4.35 -14.87
N ASN A 214 5.61 -4.39 -15.33
CA ASN A 214 6.75 -4.21 -14.43
C ASN A 214 6.72 -2.80 -13.83
N GLY A 215 7.11 -2.68 -12.55
CA GLY A 215 7.06 -1.40 -11.83
C GLY A 215 7.88 -0.27 -12.47
N VAL A 216 8.96 -0.60 -13.21
CA VAL A 216 9.74 0.40 -13.95
C VAL A 216 8.96 0.88 -15.17
N GLU A 217 8.35 -0.03 -15.93
CA GLU A 217 7.52 0.29 -17.11
C GLU A 217 6.32 1.15 -16.71
N PHE A 218 5.65 0.81 -15.63
CA PHE A 218 4.56 1.62 -15.07
C PHE A 218 5.01 3.06 -14.77
N ARG A 219 6.15 3.23 -14.09
CA ARG A 219 6.69 4.57 -13.77
C ARG A 219 7.10 5.34 -15.03
N MET A 220 7.68 4.66 -16.02
CA MET A 220 8.03 5.26 -17.30
C MET A 220 6.78 5.73 -18.05
N ALA A 221 5.71 4.93 -18.08
CA ALA A 221 4.43 5.28 -18.69
C ALA A 221 3.78 6.48 -17.99
N GLN A 222 3.82 6.53 -16.65
CA GLN A 222 3.35 7.69 -15.90
C GLN A 222 4.13 8.99 -16.21
N ILE A 223 5.45 8.88 -16.34
CA ILE A 223 6.28 10.03 -16.74
C ILE A 223 5.90 10.47 -18.16
N ALA A 224 5.83 9.53 -19.10
CA ALA A 224 5.47 9.84 -20.48
C ALA A 224 4.10 10.52 -20.60
N GLY A 225 3.12 10.10 -19.80
CA GLY A 225 1.78 10.70 -19.77
C GLY A 225 1.70 12.16 -19.32
N LYS A 226 2.78 12.72 -18.74
CA LYS A 226 2.85 14.13 -18.33
C LYS A 226 3.25 15.07 -19.47
N TYR A 227 3.82 14.53 -20.55
CA TYR A 227 4.48 15.29 -21.59
C TYR A 227 3.88 15.01 -22.97
N ASP A 228 3.67 16.05 -23.78
CA ASP A 228 3.41 15.86 -25.21
C ASP A 228 4.75 15.60 -25.93
N LEU A 229 5.05 14.33 -26.18
CA LEU A 229 6.31 13.92 -26.82
C LEU A 229 6.44 14.37 -28.28
N LYS A 230 5.44 15.04 -28.85
CA LYS A 230 5.55 15.71 -30.15
C LYS A 230 6.22 17.07 -30.07
N ASP A 231 6.16 17.70 -28.90
CA ASP A 231 6.82 18.96 -28.60
C ASP A 231 8.28 18.72 -28.15
N ASP A 232 9.23 19.45 -28.70
CA ASP A 232 10.65 19.27 -28.45
C ASP A 232 11.04 19.63 -27.00
N GLU A 233 10.44 20.69 -26.42
CA GLU A 233 10.72 21.09 -25.03
C GLU A 233 10.17 20.08 -24.04
N ALA A 234 8.93 19.61 -24.25
CA ALA A 234 8.31 18.58 -23.45
C ALA A 234 9.08 17.24 -23.55
N ARG A 235 9.60 16.90 -24.74
CA ARG A 235 10.42 15.73 -24.97
C ARG A 235 11.76 15.80 -24.22
N ILE A 236 12.40 16.97 -24.18
CA ILE A 236 13.62 17.18 -23.38
C ILE A 236 13.31 17.03 -21.87
N ALA A 237 12.19 17.60 -21.40
CA ALA A 237 11.77 17.46 -20.01
C ALA A 237 11.47 16.01 -19.63
N TYR A 238 10.78 15.26 -20.50
CA TYR A 238 10.60 13.81 -20.37
C TYR A 238 11.93 13.06 -20.22
N CYS A 239 12.89 13.31 -21.11
CA CYS A 239 14.20 12.68 -21.08
C CYS A 239 14.93 12.98 -19.75
N GLY A 240 14.80 14.18 -19.22
CA GLY A 240 15.34 14.56 -17.93
C GLY A 240 14.73 13.75 -16.77
N GLU A 241 13.38 13.71 -16.69
CA GLU A 241 12.67 13.02 -15.60
C GLU A 241 12.85 11.50 -15.68
N VAL A 242 12.74 10.90 -16.88
CA VAL A 242 12.92 9.46 -17.05
C VAL A 242 14.38 9.03 -16.77
N SER A 243 15.35 9.85 -17.10
CA SER A 243 16.76 9.54 -16.81
C SER A 243 17.05 9.54 -15.30
N GLU A 244 16.37 10.36 -14.50
CA GLU A 244 16.47 10.32 -13.04
C GLU A 244 15.88 9.01 -12.47
N LEU A 245 14.73 8.56 -13.02
CA LEU A 245 14.16 7.27 -12.68
C LEU A 245 15.16 6.14 -12.99
N LEU A 246 15.66 6.07 -14.22
CA LEU A 246 16.57 5.02 -14.67
C LEU A 246 17.89 5.02 -13.89
N ALA A 247 18.41 6.19 -13.55
CA ALA A 247 19.60 6.33 -12.69
C ALA A 247 19.36 5.79 -11.27
N SER A 248 18.11 5.63 -10.83
CA SER A 248 17.77 5.06 -9.52
C SER A 248 17.80 3.55 -9.48
N LEU A 249 17.75 2.88 -10.63
CA LEU A 249 17.75 1.41 -10.71
C LEU A 249 19.09 0.83 -10.26
N PRO A 250 19.09 -0.21 -9.41
CA PRO A 250 20.34 -0.80 -8.91
C PRO A 250 21.06 -1.63 -9.97
N GLY A 251 20.33 -2.33 -10.85
CA GLY A 251 20.86 -3.23 -11.86
C GLY A 251 21.43 -2.50 -13.09
N ALA A 252 22.68 -2.77 -13.48
CA ALA A 252 23.27 -2.16 -14.68
C ALA A 252 22.60 -2.64 -15.97
N VAL A 253 22.28 -3.94 -16.06
CA VAL A 253 21.60 -4.55 -17.23
C VAL A 253 20.16 -4.01 -17.32
N GLU A 254 19.47 -3.92 -16.20
CA GLU A 254 18.13 -3.37 -16.12
C GLU A 254 18.11 -1.90 -16.61
N ARG A 255 19.05 -1.09 -16.14
CA ARG A 255 19.21 0.29 -16.64
C ARG A 255 19.42 0.35 -18.14
N GLU A 256 20.25 -0.52 -18.70
CA GLU A 256 20.53 -0.53 -20.14
C GLU A 256 19.27 -0.85 -20.96
N ILE A 257 18.50 -1.88 -20.55
CA ILE A 257 17.27 -2.29 -21.22
C ILE A 257 16.26 -1.15 -21.23
N TYR A 258 15.99 -0.55 -20.07
CA TYR A 258 15.00 0.54 -19.95
C TYR A 258 15.49 1.85 -20.55
N THR A 259 16.79 2.10 -20.61
CA THR A 259 17.36 3.23 -21.36
C THR A 259 17.04 3.13 -22.85
N GLY A 260 17.13 1.95 -23.45
CA GLY A 260 16.73 1.71 -24.83
C GLY A 260 15.25 1.98 -25.08
N ARG A 261 14.37 1.46 -24.22
CA ARG A 261 12.92 1.71 -24.29
C ARG A 261 12.54 3.18 -24.11
N ALA A 262 13.20 3.89 -23.19
CA ALA A 262 12.98 5.32 -22.98
C ALA A 262 13.42 6.14 -24.20
N ALA A 263 14.51 5.78 -24.85
CA ALA A 263 14.98 6.42 -26.08
C ALA A 263 14.00 6.22 -27.22
N GLU A 264 13.48 5.01 -27.40
CA GLU A 264 12.45 4.69 -28.40
C GLU A 264 11.18 5.50 -28.17
N ALA A 265 10.68 5.58 -26.94
CA ALA A 265 9.50 6.38 -26.58
C ALA A 265 9.69 7.88 -26.86
N ALA A 266 10.92 8.40 -26.64
CA ALA A 266 11.26 9.79 -26.91
C ALA A 266 11.59 10.08 -28.39
N GLY A 267 11.76 9.05 -29.23
CA GLY A 267 12.19 9.20 -30.60
C GLY A 267 13.60 9.77 -30.73
N ILE A 268 14.51 9.41 -29.81
CA ILE A 268 15.93 9.81 -29.81
C ILE A 268 16.83 8.59 -29.90
N THR A 269 18.14 8.80 -30.11
CA THR A 269 19.11 7.68 -30.13
C THR A 269 19.34 7.12 -28.72
N ALA A 270 19.59 5.82 -28.62
CA ALA A 270 19.92 5.15 -27.35
C ALA A 270 21.17 5.74 -26.72
N GLU A 271 22.16 6.16 -27.52
CA GLU A 271 23.39 6.81 -27.07
C GLU A 271 23.10 8.15 -26.37
N ALA A 272 22.22 8.98 -26.91
CA ALA A 272 21.83 10.26 -26.32
C ALA A 272 21.16 10.04 -24.96
N MET A 273 20.20 9.11 -24.89
CA MET A 273 19.53 8.76 -23.63
C MET A 273 20.51 8.17 -22.62
N LYS A 274 21.44 7.32 -23.04
CA LYS A 274 22.46 6.73 -22.17
C LYS A 274 23.35 7.79 -21.54
N LEU A 275 23.75 8.80 -22.29
CA LEU A 275 24.53 9.93 -21.76
C LEU A 275 23.75 10.69 -20.67
N GLU A 276 22.45 10.90 -20.86
CA GLU A 276 21.61 11.61 -19.89
C GLU A 276 21.42 10.78 -18.62
N VAL A 277 21.17 9.47 -18.74
CA VAL A 277 21.11 8.55 -17.59
C VAL A 277 22.44 8.52 -16.83
N GLN A 278 23.57 8.50 -17.52
CA GLN A 278 24.90 8.55 -16.86
C GLN A 278 25.13 9.86 -16.10
N ARG A 279 24.69 11.00 -16.65
CA ARG A 279 24.75 12.30 -15.97
C ARG A 279 23.90 12.31 -14.70
N SER A 280 22.67 11.81 -14.78
CA SER A 280 21.76 11.70 -13.64
C SER A 280 22.32 10.76 -12.56
N PHE A 281 22.91 9.64 -12.96
CA PHE A 281 23.57 8.70 -12.05
C PHE A 281 24.76 9.34 -11.30
N LYS A 282 25.62 10.09 -12.01
CA LYS A 282 26.73 10.84 -11.37
C LYS A 282 26.23 11.90 -10.40
N ARG A 283 25.16 12.65 -10.77
CA ARG A 283 24.53 13.66 -9.89
C ARG A 283 23.98 13.00 -8.62
N ARG A 284 23.32 11.84 -8.76
CA ARG A 284 22.78 11.08 -7.64
C ARG A 284 23.88 10.66 -6.66
N ILE A 285 24.94 10.00 -7.14
CA ILE A 285 26.08 9.60 -6.30
C ILE A 285 26.70 10.81 -5.57
N ALA A 286 26.84 11.94 -6.27
CA ALA A 286 27.37 13.14 -5.66
C ALA A 286 26.46 13.71 -4.55
N ARG A 287 25.13 13.62 -4.73
CA ARG A 287 24.15 14.01 -3.70
C ARG A 287 24.21 13.08 -2.48
N GLU A 288 24.26 11.77 -2.71
CA GLU A 288 24.34 10.75 -1.64
C GLU A 288 25.61 10.95 -0.80
N LYS A 289 26.79 11.10 -1.44
CA LYS A 289 28.05 11.38 -0.75
C LYS A 289 28.01 12.69 0.07
N ARG A 290 27.39 13.75 -0.47
CA ARG A 290 27.22 15.01 0.27
C ARG A 290 26.27 14.85 1.46
N ALA A 291 25.24 14.03 1.34
CA ALA A 291 24.29 13.76 2.42
C ALA A 291 24.95 12.94 3.55
N GLU A 292 25.78 11.95 3.21
CA GLU A 292 26.60 11.20 4.18
C GLU A 292 27.59 12.10 4.91
N LEU A 293 28.39 12.89 4.18
CA LEU A 293 29.31 13.86 4.77
C LEU A 293 28.64 14.85 5.72
N ARG A 294 27.41 15.29 5.40
CA ARG A 294 26.64 16.18 6.30
C ARG A 294 26.16 15.46 7.56
N LYS A 295 25.83 14.16 7.49
CA LYS A 295 25.49 13.36 8.67
C LYS A 295 26.68 13.15 9.58
N ASP A 296 27.87 12.90 9.00
CA ASP A 296 29.13 12.72 9.75
C ASP A 296 29.60 14.01 10.41
N LEU A 297 29.40 15.17 9.76
CA LEU A 297 29.76 16.47 10.29
C LEU A 297 28.78 17.02 11.34
N ASN A 298 27.57 16.47 11.46
CA ASN A 298 26.58 16.95 12.42
C ASN A 298 25.81 15.78 13.06
N PRO A 299 26.46 14.93 13.86
CA PRO A 299 25.84 13.74 14.47
C PRO A 299 24.67 14.07 15.42
N ALA A 300 24.62 15.28 15.99
CA ALA A 300 23.53 15.73 16.85
C ALA A 300 22.18 15.92 16.11
N MET A 301 22.20 16.14 14.80
CA MET A 301 20.96 16.23 13.98
C MET A 301 20.38 14.85 13.61
N ALA A 302 21.18 13.79 13.68
CA ALA A 302 20.75 12.41 13.36
C ALA A 302 20.00 11.74 14.52
N LEU A 303 20.05 12.29 15.72
CA LEU A 303 19.47 11.72 16.95
C LEU A 303 18.16 12.38 17.40
N GLN A 304 17.61 13.32 16.65
CA GLN A 304 16.26 13.81 16.95
C GLN A 304 15.23 12.93 16.20
N PRO A 305 14.52 12.00 16.90
CA PRO A 305 13.24 11.57 16.43
C PRO A 305 12.40 12.84 16.28
N LYS A 306 11.63 12.97 15.21
CA LYS A 306 10.56 13.98 15.14
C LYS A 306 9.52 13.63 16.21
N GLU A 307 9.79 13.92 17.45
CA GLU A 307 8.79 14.08 18.48
C GLU A 307 7.98 15.32 18.12
N ARG A 308 6.81 15.08 17.51
CA ARG A 308 5.74 16.04 17.59
C ARG A 308 5.38 16.15 19.07
N SER A 309 5.88 17.20 19.70
CA SER A 309 5.48 17.60 21.02
C SER A 309 3.95 17.76 21.04
N LEU A 310 3.25 16.80 21.65
CA LEU A 310 1.93 17.03 22.20
C LEU A 310 2.14 18.00 23.37
N ARG A 311 1.99 19.31 23.12
CA ARG A 311 1.76 20.27 24.18
C ARG A 311 0.38 19.96 24.77
N PHE A 312 0.38 19.35 25.92
CA PHE A 312 -0.75 19.43 26.84
C PHE A 312 -0.72 20.85 27.41
N GLU A 313 -1.56 21.74 26.91
CA GLU A 313 -1.92 22.93 27.65
C GLU A 313 -2.95 22.52 28.71
N ASN A 314 -2.52 22.64 29.96
CA ASN A 314 -3.40 22.62 31.14
C ASN A 314 -4.36 23.79 31.04
N MET A 315 -5.67 23.53 31.05
CA MET A 315 -6.71 24.23 31.81
C MET A 315 -7.94 23.35 31.91
#